data_357772c039e250b496bafd5657d1c49c
#
_entry.id   357772c039e250b496bafd5657d1c49c
#
_cell.length_a   1.000
_cell.length_b   1.000
_cell.length_c   1.000
_cell.angle_alpha   90.00
_cell.angle_beta   90.00
_cell.angle_gamma   90.00
#
_symmetry.space_group_name_H-M   'P 1'
#
loop_
_entity.id
_entity.type
_entity.pdbx_description
1 polymer ?
#
loop_
_entity_poly.entity_id
_entity_poly.type
_entity_poly.pdbx_seq_one_letter_code
_entity_poly.pdbx_strand_id
1 'polypeptide(L)'
;MAVGGAGAGAVRDGRVAGHLKPLGANRIAELLERAQDVHVLVVGDLMLDRYISGRVGRISPEAPVPVVRVEKDWSGLGGAANVAANVVALGARCSVVGCVGDDAAGRELSDALRGMDMDIDIEGVLQVEGYPTTVKTRVMALRQQIVRVDREDAGDFDGEVGDQLLEAVRRRIAGCGAVAVEDYNKGVLVPQVAAGVLEIAEEAGVPTIVDPKRRRFSQYEGVTVLKPNAKELEDALGEPLQPQSRAWMEAVRAGLKCHHLLLTLGEEGMALQSEGEEPLLVPTWARSVYDVSGAGDTVTAVLAIGLAAGGTVAESAVLANHAAALVVGKAGVATVTPEEILHHAERGDP
;
A
#
# COMPACT_ATOMS: atom_id res chain seq x y z
N MET A 1 -49.24 43.12 24.02
CA MET A 1 -48.84 43.15 22.61
C MET A 1 -47.73 42.12 22.44
N ALA A 2 -48.05 41.02 21.74
CA ALA A 2 -47.12 39.92 21.50
C ALA A 2 -46.30 40.22 20.26
N VAL A 3 -44.99 40.00 20.35
CA VAL A 3 -44.10 39.97 19.18
C VAL A 3 -43.51 38.56 19.08
N GLY A 4 -43.89 37.89 18.00
CA GLY A 4 -43.48 36.53 17.72
C GLY A 4 -42.01 36.42 17.32
N GLY A 5 -41.30 35.47 17.92
CA GLY A 5 -40.00 35.01 17.49
C GLY A 5 -40.10 33.95 16.41
N ALA A 6 -39.54 34.26 15.27
CA ALA A 6 -39.36 33.29 14.17
C ALA A 6 -38.27 32.27 14.52
N GLY A 7 -38.67 31.01 14.61
CA GLY A 7 -37.73 29.89 14.80
C GLY A 7 -36.94 29.65 13.52
N ALA A 8 -35.61 29.76 13.62
CA ALA A 8 -34.71 29.26 12.58
C ALA A 8 -34.69 27.72 12.61
N GLY A 9 -35.27 27.12 11.61
CA GLY A 9 -35.22 25.67 11.39
C GLY A 9 -33.79 25.30 11.04
N ALA A 10 -33.08 24.61 11.93
CA ALA A 10 -31.84 23.94 11.65
C ALA A 10 -32.14 22.76 10.73
N VAL A 11 -31.69 22.84 9.48
CA VAL A 11 -31.66 21.74 8.55
C VAL A 11 -30.66 20.72 9.11
N ARG A 12 -31.18 19.64 9.71
CA ARG A 12 -30.40 18.44 10.02
C ARG A 12 -30.28 17.63 8.74
N ASP A 13 -29.27 17.89 7.95
CA ASP A 13 -28.87 17.02 6.85
C ASP A 13 -27.80 16.05 7.38
N GLY A 14 -28.20 15.19 8.28
CA GLY A 14 -27.42 14.10 8.85
C GLY A 14 -27.79 12.79 8.19
N ARG A 15 -27.49 12.62 6.92
CA ARG A 15 -27.45 11.28 6.35
C ARG A 15 -26.13 10.64 6.77
N VAL A 16 -26.24 9.63 7.62
CA VAL A 16 -25.15 8.77 8.08
C VAL A 16 -24.56 8.05 6.88
N ALA A 17 -23.25 8.17 6.69
CA ALA A 17 -22.50 7.37 5.69
C ALA A 17 -22.96 5.89 5.75
N GLY A 18 -23.13 5.27 4.60
CA GLY A 18 -23.58 3.88 4.54
C GLY A 18 -22.57 2.96 5.23
N HIS A 19 -23.02 2.23 6.25
CA HIS A 19 -22.22 1.16 6.82
C HIS A 19 -22.36 -0.05 5.89
N LEU A 20 -21.23 -0.60 5.45
CA LEU A 20 -21.20 -1.82 4.67
C LEU A 20 -21.87 -2.96 5.45
N LYS A 21 -22.72 -3.76 4.76
CA LYS A 21 -22.96 -5.12 5.24
C LYS A 21 -21.63 -5.86 5.20
N PRO A 22 -21.24 -6.56 6.26
CA PRO A 22 -20.00 -7.36 6.25
C PRO A 22 -19.97 -8.23 4.99
N LEU A 23 -18.84 -8.23 4.30
CA LEU A 23 -18.64 -9.18 3.20
C LEU A 23 -18.73 -10.59 3.78
N GLY A 24 -19.67 -11.40 3.33
CA GLY A 24 -19.88 -12.73 3.90
C GLY A 24 -18.64 -13.62 3.68
N ALA A 25 -18.32 -14.47 4.65
CA ALA A 25 -17.17 -15.37 4.60
C ALA A 25 -17.13 -16.21 3.30
N ASN A 26 -18.28 -16.63 2.78
CA ASN A 26 -18.36 -17.35 1.51
C ASN A 26 -17.85 -16.53 0.32
N ARG A 27 -18.16 -15.22 0.29
CA ARG A 27 -17.68 -14.35 -0.79
C ARG A 27 -16.18 -14.06 -0.66
N ILE A 28 -15.70 -13.92 0.56
CA ILE A 28 -14.26 -13.82 0.85
C ILE A 28 -13.54 -15.08 0.38
N ALA A 29 -14.06 -16.27 0.72
CA ALA A 29 -13.50 -17.53 0.27
C ALA A 29 -13.45 -17.65 -1.25
N GLU A 30 -14.53 -17.26 -1.95
CA GLU A 30 -14.58 -17.25 -3.42
C GLU A 30 -13.51 -16.33 -4.04
N LEU A 31 -13.33 -15.11 -3.50
CA LEU A 31 -12.31 -14.18 -3.99
C LEU A 31 -10.89 -14.72 -3.74
N LEU A 32 -10.64 -15.32 -2.58
CA LEU A 32 -9.35 -15.92 -2.24
C LEU A 32 -9.04 -17.17 -3.06
N GLU A 33 -10.06 -17.99 -3.39
CA GLU A 33 -9.90 -19.13 -4.30
C GLU A 33 -9.51 -18.65 -5.70
N ARG A 34 -10.22 -17.66 -6.24
CA ARG A 34 -9.91 -17.08 -7.55
C ARG A 34 -8.54 -16.36 -7.59
N ALA A 35 -8.05 -15.90 -6.44
CA ALA A 35 -6.74 -15.26 -6.34
C ALA A 35 -5.60 -16.16 -6.85
N GLN A 36 -5.73 -17.47 -6.76
CA GLN A 36 -4.73 -18.44 -7.23
C GLN A 36 -4.54 -18.43 -8.76
N ASP A 37 -5.53 -17.97 -9.49
CA ASP A 37 -5.50 -17.93 -10.96
C ASP A 37 -5.15 -16.55 -11.52
N VAL A 38 -5.00 -15.53 -10.66
CA VAL A 38 -4.72 -14.17 -11.13
C VAL A 38 -3.24 -13.86 -11.19
N HIS A 39 -2.92 -12.85 -11.99
CA HIS A 39 -1.58 -12.32 -12.13
C HIS A 39 -1.61 -10.82 -11.86
N VAL A 40 -0.78 -10.35 -10.95
CA VAL A 40 -0.65 -8.93 -10.59
C VAL A 40 0.72 -8.42 -11.06
N LEU A 41 0.72 -7.30 -11.77
CA LEU A 41 1.94 -6.56 -12.09
C LEU A 41 2.18 -5.50 -11.01
N VAL A 42 3.32 -5.57 -10.35
CA VAL A 42 3.75 -4.60 -9.33
C VAL A 42 4.84 -3.71 -9.92
N VAL A 43 4.61 -2.40 -9.94
CA VAL A 43 5.55 -1.40 -10.48
C VAL A 43 5.86 -0.37 -9.40
N GLY A 44 7.14 -0.13 -9.08
CA GLY A 44 7.46 0.91 -8.12
C GLY A 44 8.81 0.80 -7.44
N ASP A 45 8.94 1.54 -6.35
CA ASP A 45 10.16 1.67 -5.58
C ASP A 45 10.42 0.44 -4.72
N LEU A 46 11.46 -0.31 -5.05
CA LEU A 46 11.90 -1.49 -4.32
C LEU A 46 12.81 -1.08 -3.16
N MET A 47 12.65 -1.70 -2.00
CA MET A 47 13.49 -1.42 -0.85
C MET A 47 13.68 -2.63 0.06
N LEU A 48 14.72 -2.57 0.88
CA LEU A 48 15.02 -3.56 1.90
C LEU A 48 14.81 -2.95 3.28
N ASP A 49 13.96 -3.57 4.09
CA ASP A 49 13.76 -3.23 5.49
C ASP A 49 14.67 -4.12 6.36
N ARG A 50 15.63 -3.52 7.07
CA ARG A 50 16.50 -4.22 8.00
C ARG A 50 16.09 -3.95 9.43
N TYR A 51 16.16 -4.98 10.24
CA TYR A 51 15.84 -4.93 11.67
C TYR A 51 17.03 -5.42 12.47
N ILE A 52 17.52 -4.58 13.39
CA ILE A 52 18.56 -4.91 14.34
C ILE A 52 17.92 -4.84 15.72
N SER A 53 17.73 -5.99 16.38
CA SER A 53 17.09 -6.08 17.69
C SER A 53 18.10 -6.49 18.75
N GLY A 54 18.02 -5.86 19.92
CA GLY A 54 18.94 -6.16 21.00
C GLY A 54 18.52 -5.54 22.34
N ARG A 55 19.51 -5.37 23.21
CA ARG A 55 19.31 -4.75 24.55
C ARG A 55 20.23 -3.56 24.72
N VAL A 56 19.69 -2.54 25.39
CA VAL A 56 20.47 -1.38 25.88
C VAL A 56 20.84 -1.67 27.34
N GLY A 57 22.14 -1.85 27.59
CA GLY A 57 22.67 -2.07 28.94
C GLY A 57 23.56 -0.94 29.47
N ARG A 58 23.94 0.02 28.61
CA ARG A 58 24.79 1.13 28.97
C ARG A 58 24.67 2.29 27.99
N ILE A 59 25.09 3.47 28.43
CA ILE A 59 25.35 4.64 27.58
C ILE A 59 26.80 4.57 27.07
N SER A 60 27.03 5.04 25.85
CA SER A 60 28.38 5.11 25.27
C SER A 60 29.27 6.06 26.10
N PRO A 61 30.55 5.71 26.33
CA PRO A 61 31.50 6.65 26.91
C PRO A 61 31.94 7.76 25.92
N GLU A 62 31.65 7.57 24.62
CA GLU A 62 32.08 8.49 23.56
C GLU A 62 31.04 9.60 23.29
N ALA A 63 29.75 9.33 23.60
CA ALA A 63 28.64 10.25 23.39
C ALA A 63 27.43 9.84 24.23
N PRO A 64 26.48 10.76 24.56
CA PRO A 64 25.30 10.44 25.38
C PRO A 64 24.24 9.65 24.56
N VAL A 65 24.63 8.53 24.00
CA VAL A 65 23.77 7.66 23.19
C VAL A 65 23.76 6.23 23.75
N PRO A 66 22.62 5.51 23.63
CA PRO A 66 22.55 4.11 24.08
C PRO A 66 23.44 3.21 23.22
N VAL A 67 24.06 2.21 23.86
CA VAL A 67 24.75 1.11 23.18
C VAL A 67 23.80 -0.07 23.08
N VAL A 68 23.38 -0.41 21.86
CA VAL A 68 22.56 -1.58 21.59
C VAL A 68 23.46 -2.80 21.37
N ARG A 69 23.34 -3.78 22.25
CA ARG A 69 23.98 -5.10 22.06
C ARG A 69 23.04 -5.96 21.22
N VAL A 70 23.42 -6.22 19.99
CA VAL A 70 22.62 -6.97 19.02
C VAL A 70 22.41 -8.43 19.49
N GLU A 71 21.19 -8.90 19.44
CA GLU A 71 20.79 -10.27 19.74
C GLU A 71 20.22 -10.97 18.50
N LYS A 72 19.60 -10.20 17.58
CA LYS A 72 19.02 -10.70 16.34
C LYS A 72 19.06 -9.59 15.29
N ASP A 73 19.37 -9.99 14.06
CA ASP A 73 19.21 -9.16 12.87
C ASP A 73 18.51 -9.97 11.76
N TRP A 74 17.72 -9.28 10.96
CA TRP A 74 17.04 -9.87 9.82
C TRP A 74 16.65 -8.78 8.82
N SER A 75 16.38 -9.19 7.59
CA SER A 75 15.87 -8.32 6.53
C SER A 75 14.47 -8.75 6.11
N GLY A 76 13.69 -7.79 5.62
CA GLY A 76 12.39 -7.99 5.01
C GLY A 76 12.29 -7.19 3.71
N LEU A 77 11.38 -7.56 2.85
CA LEU A 77 11.05 -6.85 1.63
C LEU A 77 10.19 -5.63 1.97
N GLY A 78 10.49 -4.46 1.41
CA GLY A 78 9.74 -3.22 1.65
C GLY A 78 9.30 -2.55 0.35
N GLY A 79 8.33 -1.63 0.44
CA GLY A 79 7.74 -0.94 -0.72
C GLY A 79 7.15 -1.90 -1.74
N ALA A 80 7.40 -1.68 -3.02
CA ALA A 80 6.90 -2.53 -4.08
C ALA A 80 7.30 -4.01 -3.92
N ALA A 81 8.46 -4.31 -3.31
CA ALA A 81 8.86 -5.68 -3.01
C ALA A 81 7.98 -6.32 -1.91
N ASN A 82 7.50 -5.55 -0.93
CA ASN A 82 6.55 -6.04 0.06
C ASN A 82 5.14 -6.24 -0.53
N VAL A 83 4.70 -5.38 -1.45
CA VAL A 83 3.46 -5.63 -2.21
C VAL A 83 3.55 -6.95 -2.96
N ALA A 84 4.66 -7.20 -3.67
CA ALA A 84 4.88 -8.45 -4.39
C ALA A 84 4.88 -9.67 -3.44
N ALA A 85 5.53 -9.55 -2.27
CA ALA A 85 5.52 -10.59 -1.26
C ALA A 85 4.11 -10.93 -0.75
N ASN A 86 3.26 -9.91 -0.54
CA ASN A 86 1.87 -10.10 -0.15
C ASN A 86 1.03 -10.73 -1.28
N VAL A 87 1.26 -10.34 -2.54
CA VAL A 87 0.59 -10.94 -3.71
C VAL A 87 0.86 -12.44 -3.75
N VAL A 88 2.12 -12.81 -3.66
CA VAL A 88 2.56 -14.22 -3.70
C VAL A 88 2.07 -15.01 -2.50
N ALA A 89 2.12 -14.43 -1.28
CA ALA A 89 1.64 -15.09 -0.06
C ALA A 89 0.13 -15.41 -0.10
N LEU A 90 -0.64 -14.69 -0.93
CA LEU A 90 -2.05 -14.95 -1.17
C LEU A 90 -2.33 -15.91 -2.33
N GLY A 91 -1.26 -16.50 -2.92
CA GLY A 91 -1.35 -17.52 -3.96
C GLY A 91 -1.44 -16.97 -5.39
N ALA A 92 -1.39 -15.66 -5.59
CA ALA A 92 -1.43 -15.05 -6.91
C ALA A 92 -0.03 -15.02 -7.57
N ARG A 93 0.03 -15.06 -8.90
CA ARG A 93 1.26 -14.81 -9.66
C ARG A 93 1.61 -13.34 -9.61
N CYS A 94 2.91 -13.02 -9.61
CA CYS A 94 3.39 -11.66 -9.54
C CYS A 94 4.52 -11.41 -10.54
N SER A 95 4.43 -10.31 -11.29
CA SER A 95 5.58 -9.73 -12.00
C SER A 95 5.98 -8.42 -11.32
N VAL A 96 7.29 -8.19 -11.18
CA VAL A 96 7.84 -7.00 -10.53
C VAL A 96 8.63 -6.16 -11.52
N VAL A 97 8.34 -4.86 -11.57
CA VAL A 97 9.10 -3.86 -12.33
C VAL A 97 9.55 -2.76 -11.39
N GLY A 98 10.84 -2.49 -11.36
CA GLY A 98 11.45 -1.48 -10.49
C GLY A 98 12.95 -1.45 -10.63
N CYS A 99 13.63 -0.73 -9.74
CA CYS A 99 15.08 -0.61 -9.77
C CYS A 99 15.72 -1.00 -8.45
N VAL A 100 16.92 -1.59 -8.55
CA VAL A 100 17.86 -1.80 -7.44
C VAL A 100 19.23 -1.31 -7.86
N GLY A 101 20.10 -0.99 -6.91
CA GLY A 101 21.50 -0.67 -7.18
C GLY A 101 22.33 -1.92 -7.49
N ASP A 102 23.46 -1.73 -8.17
CA ASP A 102 24.49 -2.77 -8.26
C ASP A 102 25.30 -2.83 -6.94
N ASP A 103 24.63 -3.18 -5.87
CA ASP A 103 25.21 -3.30 -4.54
C ASP A 103 24.77 -4.59 -3.81
N ALA A 104 25.30 -4.80 -2.60
CA ALA A 104 24.99 -5.99 -1.82
C ALA A 104 23.51 -6.04 -1.41
N ALA A 105 22.88 -4.88 -1.16
CA ALA A 105 21.47 -4.80 -0.78
C ALA A 105 20.55 -5.12 -1.97
N GLY A 106 20.92 -4.69 -3.19
CA GLY A 106 20.18 -5.02 -4.41
C GLY A 106 20.22 -6.51 -4.73
N ARG A 107 21.39 -7.13 -4.54
CA ARG A 107 21.53 -8.60 -4.66
C ARG A 107 20.70 -9.33 -3.61
N GLU A 108 20.81 -8.91 -2.34
CA GLU A 108 20.02 -9.48 -1.22
C GLU A 108 18.51 -9.40 -1.48
N LEU A 109 18.01 -8.24 -1.94
CA LEU A 109 16.60 -8.03 -2.28
C LEU A 109 16.16 -8.93 -3.44
N SER A 110 16.96 -8.98 -4.51
CA SER A 110 16.67 -9.81 -5.69
C SER A 110 16.67 -11.29 -5.35
N ASP A 111 17.61 -11.74 -4.50
CA ASP A 111 17.68 -13.13 -4.07
C ASP A 111 16.52 -13.48 -3.13
N ALA A 112 16.09 -12.54 -2.25
CA ALA A 112 14.91 -12.73 -1.41
C ALA A 112 13.63 -12.88 -2.24
N LEU A 113 13.46 -12.07 -3.30
CA LEU A 113 12.33 -12.21 -4.22
C LEU A 113 12.38 -13.56 -4.97
N ARG A 114 13.53 -13.98 -5.51
CA ARG A 114 13.69 -15.27 -6.19
C ARG A 114 13.49 -16.48 -5.27
N GLY A 115 13.81 -16.31 -3.99
CA GLY A 115 13.68 -17.38 -3.00
C GLY A 115 12.25 -17.59 -2.49
N MET A 116 11.28 -16.82 -2.94
CA MET A 116 9.87 -17.06 -2.64
C MET A 116 9.40 -18.27 -3.45
N ASP A 117 8.80 -19.25 -2.77
CA ASP A 117 8.38 -20.56 -3.34
C ASP A 117 7.22 -20.48 -4.36
N MET A 118 7.01 -19.34 -5.01
CA MET A 118 5.88 -19.07 -5.88
C MET A 118 6.34 -18.45 -7.20
N ASP A 119 5.46 -18.44 -8.19
CA ASP A 119 5.68 -17.86 -9.52
C ASP A 119 5.82 -16.32 -9.47
N ILE A 120 7.01 -15.86 -9.11
CA ILE A 120 7.37 -14.45 -9.18
C ILE A 120 8.35 -14.18 -10.33
N ASP A 121 7.97 -13.31 -11.25
CA ASP A 121 8.83 -12.81 -12.32
C ASP A 121 9.50 -11.50 -11.89
N ILE A 122 10.82 -11.51 -11.75
CA ILE A 122 11.64 -10.34 -11.42
C ILE A 122 12.55 -9.89 -12.57
N GLU A 123 12.37 -10.40 -13.79
CA GLU A 123 13.16 -9.94 -14.95
C GLU A 123 12.90 -8.45 -15.29
N GLY A 124 11.85 -7.84 -14.73
CA GLY A 124 11.58 -6.41 -14.79
C GLY A 124 12.32 -5.57 -13.75
N VAL A 125 13.09 -6.20 -12.86
CA VAL A 125 13.91 -5.49 -11.87
C VAL A 125 15.23 -5.11 -12.51
N LEU A 126 15.42 -3.80 -12.76
CA LEU A 126 16.63 -3.26 -13.36
C LEU A 126 17.70 -3.03 -12.30
N GLN A 127 18.93 -3.42 -12.62
CA GLN A 127 20.10 -3.10 -11.81
C GLN A 127 20.75 -1.84 -12.36
N VAL A 128 20.80 -0.77 -11.54
CA VAL A 128 21.30 0.55 -11.96
C VAL A 128 22.62 0.85 -11.28
N GLU A 129 23.67 1.04 -12.11
CA GLU A 129 24.99 1.38 -11.63
C GLU A 129 25.02 2.78 -11.00
N GLY A 130 25.75 2.94 -9.89
CA GLY A 130 25.87 4.20 -9.18
C GLY A 130 24.65 4.60 -8.33
N TYR A 131 23.56 3.87 -8.41
CA TYR A 131 22.38 4.08 -7.58
C TYR A 131 22.43 3.17 -6.34
N PRO A 132 22.25 3.69 -5.12
CA PRO A 132 22.19 2.83 -3.93
C PRO A 132 20.81 2.21 -3.79
N THR A 133 20.75 0.89 -3.59
CA THR A 133 19.48 0.25 -3.20
C THR A 133 18.95 0.88 -1.93
N THR A 134 17.67 1.25 -1.91
CA THR A 134 17.03 1.82 -0.72
C THR A 134 17.01 0.79 0.41
N VAL A 135 17.61 1.13 1.55
CA VAL A 135 17.64 0.30 2.77
C VAL A 135 17.19 1.12 3.95
N LYS A 136 16.20 0.64 4.68
CA LYS A 136 15.71 1.25 5.93
C LYS A 136 16.05 0.35 7.11
N THR A 137 17.09 0.72 7.88
CA THR A 137 17.54 -0.07 9.04
C THR A 137 16.89 0.46 10.31
N ARG A 138 16.08 -0.37 10.97
CA ARG A 138 15.44 -0.08 12.25
C ARG A 138 16.20 -0.76 13.38
N VAL A 139 16.75 0.05 14.28
CA VAL A 139 17.45 -0.43 15.48
C VAL A 139 16.47 -0.46 16.64
N MET A 140 16.21 -1.63 17.19
CA MET A 140 15.23 -1.89 18.23
C MET A 140 15.90 -2.30 19.54
N ALA A 141 15.41 -1.78 20.65
CA ALA A 141 15.75 -2.30 21.98
C ALA A 141 14.46 -2.81 22.65
N LEU A 142 14.38 -4.11 22.91
CA LEU A 142 13.15 -4.77 23.34
C LEU A 142 12.01 -4.53 22.31
N ARG A 143 11.05 -3.66 22.64
CA ARG A 143 9.92 -3.31 21.77
C ARG A 143 9.95 -1.85 21.29
N GLN A 144 11.01 -1.10 21.60
CA GLN A 144 11.12 0.31 21.27
C GLN A 144 12.13 0.52 20.14
N GLN A 145 11.73 1.28 19.13
CA GLN A 145 12.65 1.76 18.10
C GLN A 145 13.54 2.86 18.67
N ILE A 146 14.85 2.63 18.64
CA ILE A 146 15.86 3.57 19.14
C ILE A 146 16.26 4.58 18.06
N VAL A 147 16.46 4.08 16.84
CA VAL A 147 16.86 4.90 15.68
C VAL A 147 16.49 4.15 14.40
N ARG A 148 16.21 4.93 13.33
CA ARG A 148 16.15 4.42 11.96
C ARG A 148 17.30 5.05 11.16
N VAL A 149 18.04 4.23 10.43
CA VAL A 149 19.10 4.64 9.53
C VAL A 149 18.65 4.30 8.11
N ASP A 150 18.50 5.34 7.28
CA ASP A 150 18.05 5.20 5.91
C ASP A 150 19.25 5.42 4.97
N ARG A 151 19.52 4.43 4.10
CA ARG A 151 20.42 4.55 2.97
C ARG A 151 19.57 4.60 1.72
N GLU A 152 19.50 5.77 1.11
CA GLU A 152 18.63 6.02 -0.03
C GLU A 152 19.15 7.18 -0.85
N ASP A 153 18.81 7.20 -2.14
CA ASP A 153 18.88 8.38 -2.98
C ASP A 153 17.45 8.85 -3.29
N ALA A 154 17.24 10.14 -3.30
CA ALA A 154 15.96 10.76 -3.67
C ALA A 154 16.01 11.34 -5.09
N GLY A 155 17.06 11.05 -5.86
CA GLY A 155 17.21 11.43 -7.26
C GLY A 155 16.23 10.69 -8.16
N ASP A 156 15.77 11.37 -9.18
CA ASP A 156 14.97 10.76 -10.24
C ASP A 156 15.88 10.00 -11.19
N PHE A 157 15.46 8.83 -11.66
CA PHE A 157 16.18 8.13 -12.72
C PHE A 157 16.13 8.94 -14.03
N ASP A 158 17.13 8.77 -14.87
CA ASP A 158 17.17 9.38 -16.19
C ASP A 158 16.17 8.74 -17.17
N GLY A 159 16.05 9.36 -18.36
CA GLY A 159 15.09 8.91 -19.37
C GLY A 159 15.39 7.50 -19.90
N GLU A 160 16.65 7.06 -19.94
CA GLU A 160 17.02 5.74 -20.44
C GLU A 160 16.53 4.63 -19.50
N VAL A 161 16.70 4.80 -18.19
CA VAL A 161 16.14 3.88 -17.18
C VAL A 161 14.62 3.89 -17.24
N GLY A 162 14.00 5.08 -17.39
CA GLY A 162 12.56 5.22 -17.56
C GLY A 162 12.02 4.45 -18.77
N ASP A 163 12.67 4.54 -19.91
CA ASP A 163 12.28 3.81 -21.12
C ASP A 163 12.42 2.29 -20.96
N GLN A 164 13.48 1.82 -20.28
CA GLN A 164 13.64 0.40 -19.94
C GLN A 164 12.55 -0.11 -19.01
N LEU A 165 12.15 0.67 -18.01
CA LEU A 165 11.04 0.35 -17.11
C LEU A 165 9.72 0.22 -17.87
N LEU A 166 9.40 1.17 -18.76
CA LEU A 166 8.17 1.12 -19.56
C LEU A 166 8.17 -0.08 -20.52
N GLU A 167 9.30 -0.41 -21.11
CA GLU A 167 9.43 -1.62 -21.93
C GLU A 167 9.23 -2.90 -21.10
N ALA A 168 9.75 -2.94 -19.87
CA ALA A 168 9.52 -4.04 -18.94
C ALA A 168 8.04 -4.20 -18.57
N VAL A 169 7.32 -3.08 -18.38
CA VAL A 169 5.85 -3.06 -18.15
C VAL A 169 5.11 -3.61 -19.36
N ARG A 170 5.40 -3.11 -20.57
CA ARG A 170 4.75 -3.58 -21.82
C ARG A 170 4.87 -5.08 -22.02
N ARG A 171 6.04 -5.64 -21.70
CA ARG A 171 6.28 -7.11 -21.84
C ARG A 171 5.47 -7.94 -20.86
N ARG A 172 5.08 -7.37 -19.69
CA ARG A 172 4.48 -8.11 -18.57
C ARG A 172 3.02 -7.88 -18.37
N ILE A 173 2.46 -6.81 -18.94
CA ILE A 173 1.06 -6.43 -18.74
C ILE A 173 0.07 -7.46 -19.30
N ALA A 174 0.48 -8.20 -20.35
CA ALA A 174 -0.39 -9.17 -21.00
C ALA A 174 -0.77 -10.30 -20.04
N GLY A 175 -2.07 -10.48 -19.83
CA GLY A 175 -2.62 -11.48 -18.92
C GLY A 175 -2.60 -11.10 -17.45
N CYS A 176 -2.17 -9.87 -17.11
CA CYS A 176 -2.36 -9.34 -15.76
C CYS A 176 -3.81 -8.94 -15.52
N GLY A 177 -4.32 -9.22 -14.32
CA GLY A 177 -5.65 -8.83 -13.86
C GLY A 177 -5.68 -7.49 -13.13
N ALA A 178 -4.51 -6.99 -12.67
CA ALA A 178 -4.36 -5.69 -12.04
C ALA A 178 -2.90 -5.20 -12.09
N VAL A 179 -2.72 -3.88 -12.01
CA VAL A 179 -1.41 -3.23 -11.82
C VAL A 179 -1.42 -2.52 -10.47
N ALA A 180 -0.48 -2.87 -9.59
CA ALA A 180 -0.20 -2.17 -8.35
C ALA A 180 1.00 -1.23 -8.55
N VAL A 181 0.82 0.06 -8.27
CA VAL A 181 1.83 1.11 -8.42
C VAL A 181 2.20 1.65 -7.04
N GLU A 182 3.47 1.45 -6.64
CA GLU A 182 3.99 1.82 -5.33
C GLU A 182 5.03 2.93 -5.44
N ASP A 183 4.59 4.17 -5.17
CA ASP A 183 5.44 5.36 -5.18
C ASP A 183 5.94 5.69 -3.77
N TYR A 184 7.25 5.60 -3.58
CA TYR A 184 7.94 6.02 -2.36
C TYR A 184 8.88 7.21 -2.59
N ASN A 185 8.76 7.88 -3.75
CA ASN A 185 9.64 8.96 -4.20
C ASN A 185 11.13 8.56 -4.19
N LYS A 186 11.43 7.35 -4.69
CA LYS A 186 12.80 6.84 -4.82
C LYS A 186 13.27 6.74 -6.27
N GLY A 187 12.61 7.47 -7.17
CA GLY A 187 13.09 7.72 -8.53
C GLY A 187 12.50 6.82 -9.61
N VAL A 188 11.84 5.71 -9.28
CA VAL A 188 11.24 4.81 -10.29
C VAL A 188 10.06 5.50 -10.99
N LEU A 189 9.14 6.07 -10.21
CA LEU A 189 7.90 6.65 -10.73
C LEU A 189 8.05 8.15 -11.04
N VAL A 190 9.03 8.48 -11.89
CA VAL A 190 9.11 9.83 -12.47
C VAL A 190 7.88 10.11 -13.33
N PRO A 191 7.50 11.39 -13.58
CA PRO A 191 6.25 11.72 -14.28
C PRO A 191 6.05 10.98 -15.60
N GLN A 192 7.11 10.81 -16.39
CA GLN A 192 7.08 10.07 -17.65
C GLN A 192 6.78 8.59 -17.43
N VAL A 193 7.41 7.95 -16.44
CA VAL A 193 7.19 6.53 -16.15
C VAL A 193 5.80 6.32 -15.57
N ALA A 194 5.37 7.15 -14.63
CA ALA A 194 4.03 7.07 -14.05
C ALA A 194 2.94 7.19 -15.13
N ALA A 195 3.02 8.21 -15.98
CA ALA A 195 2.07 8.41 -17.09
C ALA A 195 2.09 7.21 -18.06
N GLY A 196 3.28 6.73 -18.45
CA GLY A 196 3.41 5.60 -19.37
C GLY A 196 2.89 4.28 -18.80
N VAL A 197 3.06 4.03 -17.48
CA VAL A 197 2.47 2.85 -16.81
C VAL A 197 0.95 2.89 -16.86
N LEU A 198 0.34 4.07 -16.59
CA LEU A 198 -1.11 4.23 -16.61
C LEU A 198 -1.67 4.09 -18.03
N GLU A 199 -1.01 4.68 -19.03
CA GLU A 199 -1.37 4.54 -20.44
C GLU A 199 -1.34 3.08 -20.91
N ILE A 200 -0.26 2.34 -20.59
CA ILE A 200 -0.14 0.92 -20.92
C ILE A 200 -1.23 0.09 -20.24
N ALA A 201 -1.57 0.40 -18.99
CA ALA A 201 -2.61 -0.31 -18.26
C ALA A 201 -4.00 -0.02 -18.83
N GLU A 202 -4.28 1.24 -19.22
CA GLU A 202 -5.52 1.66 -19.87
C GLU A 202 -5.69 0.96 -21.23
N GLU A 203 -4.65 0.97 -22.07
CA GLU A 203 -4.65 0.28 -23.37
C GLU A 203 -4.91 -1.24 -23.22
N ALA A 204 -4.40 -1.85 -22.16
CA ALA A 204 -4.61 -3.25 -21.84
C ALA A 204 -5.96 -3.55 -21.17
N GLY A 205 -6.71 -2.52 -20.75
CA GLY A 205 -7.96 -2.65 -20.00
C GLY A 205 -7.76 -3.24 -18.60
N VAL A 206 -6.59 -3.00 -17.99
CA VAL A 206 -6.21 -3.56 -16.69
C VAL A 206 -6.37 -2.50 -15.60
N PRO A 207 -7.11 -2.78 -14.49
CA PRO A 207 -7.29 -1.81 -13.41
C PRO A 207 -5.97 -1.50 -12.71
N THR A 208 -5.84 -0.23 -12.28
CA THR A 208 -4.65 0.31 -11.61
C THR A 208 -4.96 0.67 -10.16
N ILE A 209 -4.11 0.27 -9.24
CA ILE A 209 -4.14 0.65 -7.83
C ILE A 209 -2.86 1.41 -7.54
N VAL A 210 -2.96 2.64 -7.07
CA VAL A 210 -1.80 3.49 -6.81
C VAL A 210 -1.74 3.87 -5.34
N ASP A 211 -0.60 3.60 -4.70
CA ASP A 211 -0.21 4.16 -3.40
C ASP A 211 0.72 5.36 -3.63
N PRO A 212 0.17 6.60 -3.61
CA PRO A 212 0.93 7.78 -3.99
C PRO A 212 1.75 8.32 -2.81
N LYS A 213 2.86 9.03 -3.12
CA LYS A 213 3.57 9.85 -2.14
C LYS A 213 3.46 11.35 -2.47
N ARG A 214 3.65 12.18 -1.45
CA ARG A 214 3.41 13.63 -1.46
C ARG A 214 3.97 14.39 -2.67
N ARG A 215 5.17 14.05 -3.16
CA ARG A 215 5.85 14.85 -4.19
C ARG A 215 5.13 14.86 -5.54
N ARG A 216 4.32 13.82 -5.83
CA ARG A 216 3.76 13.58 -7.16
C ARG A 216 2.29 13.16 -7.13
N PHE A 217 1.59 13.58 -6.09
CA PHE A 217 0.22 13.16 -5.82
C PHE A 217 -0.74 13.39 -6.99
N SER A 218 -0.58 14.51 -7.71
CA SER A 218 -1.46 14.90 -8.82
C SER A 218 -1.11 14.26 -10.17
N GLN A 219 -0.05 13.45 -10.26
CA GLN A 219 0.32 12.84 -11.55
C GLN A 219 -0.48 11.59 -11.91
N TYR A 220 -1.26 11.06 -10.96
CA TYR A 220 -1.99 9.80 -11.11
C TYR A 220 -3.45 10.02 -11.52
N GLU A 221 -3.67 10.78 -12.62
CA GLU A 221 -5.02 11.01 -13.17
C GLU A 221 -5.53 9.76 -13.90
N GLY A 222 -6.83 9.46 -13.80
CA GLY A 222 -7.50 8.35 -14.50
C GLY A 222 -7.30 6.98 -13.86
N VAL A 223 -6.62 6.89 -12.71
CA VAL A 223 -6.40 5.59 -12.04
C VAL A 223 -7.71 4.99 -11.52
N THR A 224 -7.77 3.65 -11.52
CA THR A 224 -8.93 2.94 -10.98
C THR A 224 -9.09 3.21 -9.49
N VAL A 225 -8.04 2.99 -8.70
CA VAL A 225 -8.04 3.26 -7.24
C VAL A 225 -6.81 4.07 -6.86
N LEU A 226 -7.02 5.24 -6.27
CA LEU A 226 -5.97 6.01 -5.59
C LEU A 226 -6.09 5.76 -4.08
N LYS A 227 -5.00 5.29 -3.45
CA LYS A 227 -4.98 4.84 -2.05
C LYS A 227 -4.01 5.62 -1.17
N PRO A 228 -4.25 6.87 -0.86
CA PRO A 228 -3.44 7.60 0.12
C PRO A 228 -3.75 7.18 1.55
N ASN A 229 -2.79 7.43 2.46
CA ASN A 229 -3.12 7.48 3.88
C ASN A 229 -3.56 8.91 4.31
N ALA A 230 -4.13 9.00 5.52
CA ALA A 230 -4.65 10.26 6.05
C ALA A 230 -3.60 11.38 6.00
N LYS A 231 -2.37 11.09 6.45
CA LYS A 231 -1.29 12.09 6.47
C LYS A 231 -0.87 12.53 5.08
N GLU A 232 -0.76 11.61 4.14
CA GLU A 232 -0.38 11.90 2.75
C GLU A 232 -1.41 12.79 2.08
N LEU A 233 -2.69 12.49 2.27
CA LEU A 233 -3.78 13.27 1.69
C LEU A 233 -3.88 14.65 2.36
N GLU A 234 -3.79 14.74 3.68
CA GLU A 234 -3.79 16.00 4.43
C GLU A 234 -2.61 16.90 4.02
N ASP A 235 -1.42 16.32 3.92
CA ASP A 235 -0.21 17.02 3.46
C ASP A 235 -0.33 17.49 1.99
N ALA A 236 -1.04 16.74 1.13
CA ALA A 236 -1.23 17.09 -0.28
C ALA A 236 -2.29 18.19 -0.47
N LEU A 237 -3.38 18.15 0.29
CA LEU A 237 -4.47 19.12 0.21
C LEU A 237 -4.19 20.40 1.01
N GLY A 238 -3.39 20.30 2.07
CA GLY A 238 -3.12 21.40 2.99
C GLY A 238 -4.30 21.79 3.87
N GLU A 239 -5.29 20.91 4.02
CA GLU A 239 -6.49 21.12 4.82
C GLU A 239 -6.88 19.86 5.62
N PRO A 240 -7.62 20.00 6.74
CA PRO A 240 -8.10 18.87 7.52
C PRO A 240 -9.04 17.95 6.72
N LEU A 241 -8.93 16.66 6.96
CA LEU A 241 -9.73 15.65 6.28
C LEU A 241 -11.16 15.59 6.83
N GLN A 242 -12.12 15.29 5.93
CA GLN A 242 -13.54 15.12 6.28
C GLN A 242 -14.09 13.80 5.67
N PRO A 243 -13.56 12.62 6.09
CA PRO A 243 -13.85 11.34 5.43
C PRO A 243 -15.31 10.89 5.55
N GLN A 244 -16.07 11.50 6.47
CA GLN A 244 -17.50 11.23 6.64
C GLN A 244 -18.40 12.14 5.79
N SER A 245 -17.83 13.17 5.15
CA SER A 245 -18.56 14.12 4.32
C SER A 245 -18.55 13.66 2.86
N ARG A 246 -19.71 13.25 2.34
CA ARG A 246 -19.86 12.89 0.92
C ARG A 246 -19.38 14.00 -0.02
N ALA A 247 -19.81 15.23 0.25
CA ALA A 247 -19.47 16.36 -0.62
C ALA A 247 -17.97 16.61 -0.66
N TRP A 248 -17.29 16.47 0.49
CA TRP A 248 -15.84 16.61 0.58
C TRP A 248 -15.11 15.45 -0.11
N MET A 249 -15.47 14.20 0.20
CA MET A 249 -14.85 13.01 -0.39
C MET A 249 -14.99 13.01 -1.91
N GLU A 250 -16.18 13.34 -2.44
CA GLU A 250 -16.39 13.41 -3.88
C GLU A 250 -15.63 14.57 -4.51
N ALA A 251 -15.57 15.74 -3.87
CA ALA A 251 -14.77 16.86 -4.36
C ALA A 251 -13.28 16.51 -4.44
N VAL A 252 -12.74 15.81 -3.43
CA VAL A 252 -11.35 15.35 -3.39
C VAL A 252 -11.11 14.31 -4.48
N ARG A 253 -11.98 13.27 -4.58
CA ARG A 253 -11.87 12.25 -5.64
C ARG A 253 -11.86 12.87 -7.04
N ALA A 254 -12.83 13.77 -7.30
CA ALA A 254 -12.96 14.44 -8.59
C ALA A 254 -11.77 15.39 -8.87
N GLY A 255 -11.26 16.08 -7.83
CA GLY A 255 -10.06 16.92 -7.94
C GLY A 255 -8.79 16.13 -8.25
N LEU A 256 -8.68 14.91 -7.73
CA LEU A 256 -7.59 13.98 -8.00
C LEU A 256 -7.81 13.16 -9.28
N LYS A 257 -8.99 13.28 -9.91
CA LYS A 257 -9.37 12.62 -11.17
C LYS A 257 -9.19 11.09 -11.13
N CYS A 258 -9.46 10.45 -9.99
CA CYS A 258 -9.47 9.00 -9.88
C CYS A 258 -10.90 8.45 -9.90
N HIS A 259 -11.09 7.20 -10.33
CA HIS A 259 -12.41 6.57 -10.30
C HIS A 259 -12.85 6.25 -8.87
N HIS A 260 -11.92 5.79 -8.05
CA HIS A 260 -12.16 5.50 -6.64
C HIS A 260 -11.03 6.08 -5.79
N LEU A 261 -11.40 6.74 -4.68
CA LEU A 261 -10.49 7.22 -3.64
C LEU A 261 -10.65 6.32 -2.41
N LEU A 262 -9.63 5.55 -2.07
CA LEU A 262 -9.58 4.75 -0.84
C LEU A 262 -8.62 5.39 0.15
N LEU A 263 -9.17 6.08 1.14
CA LEU A 263 -8.40 6.74 2.19
C LEU A 263 -8.19 5.79 3.38
N THR A 264 -6.94 5.44 3.69
CA THR A 264 -6.62 4.66 4.89
C THR A 264 -6.46 5.58 6.09
N LEU A 265 -7.17 5.25 7.19
CA LEU A 265 -7.34 6.09 8.39
C LEU A 265 -6.68 5.50 9.64
N GLY A 266 -5.78 4.54 9.48
CA GLY A 266 -5.12 3.87 10.59
C GLY A 266 -6.11 3.12 11.49
N GLU A 267 -6.18 3.48 12.77
CA GLU A 267 -7.07 2.84 13.74
C GLU A 267 -8.57 3.05 13.46
N GLU A 268 -8.93 4.04 12.66
CA GLU A 268 -10.32 4.28 12.25
C GLU A 268 -10.73 3.41 11.03
N GLY A 269 -9.80 2.69 10.40
CA GLY A 269 -10.08 1.83 9.25
C GLY A 269 -9.89 2.54 7.91
N MET A 270 -10.90 2.53 7.04
CA MET A 270 -10.81 3.08 5.67
C MET A 270 -12.10 3.80 5.28
N ALA A 271 -11.96 4.80 4.40
CA ALA A 271 -13.07 5.47 3.75
C ALA A 271 -12.93 5.35 2.23
N LEU A 272 -13.91 4.76 1.55
CA LEU A 272 -13.94 4.62 0.10
C LEU A 272 -14.96 5.56 -0.50
N GLN A 273 -14.54 6.37 -1.47
CA GLN A 273 -15.43 7.16 -2.33
C GLN A 273 -15.33 6.65 -3.76
N SER A 274 -16.42 6.16 -4.29
CA SER A 274 -16.60 5.83 -5.71
C SER A 274 -17.34 6.96 -6.41
N GLU A 275 -17.13 7.09 -7.71
CA GLU A 275 -17.78 8.12 -8.52
C GLU A 275 -19.32 8.03 -8.41
N GLY A 276 -19.94 9.13 -7.97
CA GLY A 276 -21.40 9.25 -7.87
C GLY A 276 -22.05 8.46 -6.73
N GLU A 277 -21.28 7.71 -5.91
CA GLU A 277 -21.80 6.90 -4.82
C GLU A 277 -21.74 7.63 -3.46
N GLU A 278 -22.37 7.07 -2.45
CA GLU A 278 -22.20 7.49 -1.06
C GLU A 278 -20.87 6.95 -0.52
N PRO A 279 -20.15 7.71 0.31
CA PRO A 279 -18.90 7.23 0.90
C PRO A 279 -19.17 6.00 1.78
N LEU A 280 -18.27 5.03 1.66
CA LEU A 280 -18.31 3.80 2.39
C LEU A 280 -17.25 3.81 3.47
N LEU A 281 -17.65 3.72 4.72
CA LEU A 281 -16.75 3.58 5.85
C LEU A 281 -16.57 2.11 6.21
N VAL A 282 -15.32 1.65 6.21
CA VAL A 282 -14.92 0.30 6.60
C VAL A 282 -14.15 0.42 7.92
N PRO A 283 -14.77 0.13 9.07
CA PRO A 283 -14.09 0.25 10.36
C PRO A 283 -12.96 -0.77 10.48
N THR A 284 -11.93 -0.44 11.27
CA THR A 284 -10.84 -1.40 11.52
C THR A 284 -11.32 -2.61 12.30
N TRP A 285 -10.77 -3.79 11.96
CA TRP A 285 -10.94 -5.01 12.75
C TRP A 285 -9.66 -5.40 13.53
N ALA A 286 -8.66 -4.53 13.55
CA ALA A 286 -7.45 -4.78 14.32
C ALA A 286 -7.73 -4.82 15.83
N ARG A 287 -7.44 -5.95 16.49
CA ARG A 287 -7.64 -6.13 17.95
C ARG A 287 -6.41 -5.71 18.75
N SER A 288 -5.26 -5.77 18.14
CA SER A 288 -3.98 -5.35 18.74
C SER A 288 -3.06 -4.89 17.64
N VAL A 289 -2.36 -3.79 17.91
CA VAL A 289 -1.35 -3.26 16.99
C VAL A 289 0.03 -3.51 17.60
N TYR A 290 0.85 -4.26 16.89
CA TYR A 290 2.24 -4.52 17.25
C TYR A 290 3.18 -3.65 16.40
N ASP A 291 2.99 -3.65 15.08
CA ASP A 291 3.78 -2.89 14.12
C ASP A 291 2.89 -2.53 12.91
N VAL A 292 2.91 -1.28 12.50
CA VAL A 292 2.13 -0.81 11.34
C VAL A 292 2.93 -0.84 10.03
N SER A 293 4.20 -1.27 10.08
CA SER A 293 5.08 -1.32 8.91
C SER A 293 4.53 -2.29 7.86
N GLY A 294 4.39 -1.82 6.62
CA GLY A 294 3.92 -2.64 5.50
C GLY A 294 2.40 -2.85 5.43
N ALA A 295 1.61 -2.29 6.38
CA ALA A 295 0.15 -2.41 6.32
C ALA A 295 -0.44 -1.77 5.05
N GLY A 296 0.10 -0.62 4.62
CA GLY A 296 -0.27 0.05 3.36
C GLY A 296 -0.01 -0.83 2.15
N ASP A 297 1.17 -1.46 2.10
CA ASP A 297 1.59 -2.35 1.01
C ASP A 297 0.67 -3.60 0.95
N THR A 298 0.30 -4.15 2.13
CA THR A 298 -0.66 -5.26 2.22
C THR A 298 -2.03 -4.85 1.68
N VAL A 299 -2.51 -3.65 2.01
CA VAL A 299 -3.77 -3.12 1.45
C VAL A 299 -3.70 -3.01 -0.07
N THR A 300 -2.62 -2.47 -0.62
CA THR A 300 -2.42 -2.36 -2.07
C THR A 300 -2.44 -3.73 -2.75
N ALA A 301 -1.70 -4.70 -2.21
CA ALA A 301 -1.65 -6.07 -2.74
C ALA A 301 -3.03 -6.73 -2.75
N VAL A 302 -3.76 -6.64 -1.64
CA VAL A 302 -5.09 -7.29 -1.51
C VAL A 302 -6.15 -6.59 -2.37
N LEU A 303 -6.08 -5.26 -2.53
CA LEU A 303 -6.93 -4.54 -3.48
C LEU A 303 -6.69 -5.02 -4.92
N ALA A 304 -5.42 -5.14 -5.32
CA ALA A 304 -5.07 -5.60 -6.65
C ALA A 304 -5.57 -7.03 -6.91
N ILE A 305 -5.35 -7.93 -5.96
CA ILE A 305 -5.84 -9.32 -6.05
C ILE A 305 -7.37 -9.36 -6.10
N GLY A 306 -8.06 -8.62 -5.21
CA GLY A 306 -9.51 -8.61 -5.14
C GLY A 306 -10.14 -8.14 -6.45
N LEU A 307 -9.60 -7.09 -7.07
CA LEU A 307 -10.06 -6.60 -8.38
C LEU A 307 -9.74 -7.61 -9.49
N ALA A 308 -8.53 -8.17 -9.51
CA ALA A 308 -8.14 -9.18 -10.50
C ALA A 308 -8.98 -10.46 -10.39
N ALA A 309 -9.41 -10.83 -9.18
CA ALA A 309 -10.32 -11.97 -8.93
C ALA A 309 -11.80 -11.67 -9.27
N GLY A 310 -12.12 -10.48 -9.79
CA GLY A 310 -13.46 -10.06 -10.18
C GLY A 310 -14.32 -9.56 -9.03
N GLY A 311 -13.69 -9.12 -7.93
CA GLY A 311 -14.36 -8.37 -6.86
C GLY A 311 -14.61 -6.93 -7.25
N THR A 312 -15.62 -6.30 -6.65
CA THR A 312 -15.80 -4.84 -6.71
C THR A 312 -14.73 -4.14 -5.86
N VAL A 313 -14.52 -2.83 -6.06
CA VAL A 313 -13.59 -2.05 -5.23
C VAL A 313 -14.01 -2.09 -3.76
N ALA A 314 -15.31 -2.03 -3.47
CA ALA A 314 -15.85 -2.14 -2.12
C ALA A 314 -15.56 -3.51 -1.47
N GLU A 315 -15.77 -4.61 -2.19
CA GLU A 315 -15.42 -5.96 -1.71
C GLU A 315 -13.92 -6.10 -1.47
N SER A 316 -13.11 -5.59 -2.40
CA SER A 316 -11.64 -5.61 -2.30
C SER A 316 -11.13 -4.77 -1.12
N ALA A 317 -11.76 -3.62 -0.83
CA ALA A 317 -11.42 -2.79 0.34
C ALA A 317 -11.74 -3.50 1.67
N VAL A 318 -12.87 -4.22 1.75
CA VAL A 318 -13.21 -5.03 2.92
C VAL A 318 -12.21 -6.17 3.11
N LEU A 319 -11.88 -6.88 2.03
CA LEU A 319 -10.87 -7.95 2.07
C LEU A 319 -9.50 -7.41 2.53
N ALA A 320 -9.09 -6.24 1.99
CA ALA A 320 -7.85 -5.56 2.36
C ALA A 320 -7.84 -5.12 3.84
N ASN A 321 -8.98 -4.72 4.39
CA ASN A 321 -9.09 -4.34 5.80
C ASN A 321 -8.92 -5.56 6.73
N HIS A 322 -9.42 -6.76 6.36
CA HIS A 322 -9.14 -8.00 7.10
C HIS A 322 -7.63 -8.32 7.10
N ALA A 323 -6.99 -8.22 5.93
CA ALA A 323 -5.54 -8.46 5.80
C ALA A 323 -4.71 -7.45 6.61
N ALA A 324 -5.05 -6.15 6.54
CA ALA A 324 -4.39 -5.10 7.30
C ALA A 324 -4.53 -5.33 8.81
N ALA A 325 -5.71 -5.74 9.30
CA ALA A 325 -5.94 -6.04 10.71
C ALA A 325 -5.07 -7.19 11.23
N LEU A 326 -4.77 -8.17 10.38
CA LEU A 326 -3.88 -9.28 10.72
C LEU A 326 -2.41 -8.88 10.71
N VAL A 327 -1.99 -8.13 9.68
CA VAL A 327 -0.57 -7.79 9.50
C VAL A 327 -0.07 -6.85 10.58
N VAL A 328 -0.89 -5.88 11.04
CA VAL A 328 -0.49 -4.96 12.12
C VAL A 328 -0.31 -5.66 13.47
N GLY A 329 -0.81 -6.88 13.63
CA GLY A 329 -0.59 -7.73 14.79
C GLY A 329 0.73 -8.52 14.75
N LYS A 330 1.47 -8.48 13.64
CA LYS A 330 2.74 -9.18 13.42
C LYS A 330 3.93 -8.24 13.63
N ALA A 331 5.13 -8.77 13.82
CA ALA A 331 6.34 -7.97 14.01
C ALA A 331 7.03 -7.69 12.68
N GLY A 332 7.37 -6.44 12.41
CA GLY A 332 8.04 -6.01 11.18
C GLY A 332 7.13 -6.12 9.95
N VAL A 333 7.71 -6.03 8.76
CA VAL A 333 6.98 -6.33 7.52
C VAL A 333 6.66 -7.82 7.46
N ALA A 334 5.37 -8.12 7.34
CA ALA A 334 4.86 -9.49 7.35
C ALA A 334 3.79 -9.65 6.28
N THR A 335 3.56 -10.88 5.85
CA THR A 335 2.49 -11.25 4.92
C THR A 335 1.36 -11.98 5.65
N VAL A 336 0.23 -12.13 4.98
CA VAL A 336 -0.93 -12.91 5.44
C VAL A 336 -1.25 -13.99 4.41
N THR A 337 -1.83 -15.11 4.90
CA THR A 337 -2.27 -16.19 4.02
C THR A 337 -3.79 -16.14 3.79
N PRO A 338 -4.31 -16.80 2.74
CA PRO A 338 -5.74 -16.93 2.50
C PRO A 338 -6.49 -17.50 3.71
N GLU A 339 -5.90 -18.52 4.37
CA GLU A 339 -6.49 -19.18 5.54
C GLU A 339 -6.59 -18.25 6.75
N GLU A 340 -5.55 -17.41 6.97
CA GLU A 340 -5.57 -16.40 8.05
C GLU A 340 -6.70 -15.39 7.83
N ILE A 341 -6.86 -14.89 6.58
CA ILE A 341 -7.92 -13.93 6.24
C ILE A 341 -9.29 -14.56 6.40
N LEU A 342 -9.50 -15.77 5.87
CA LEU A 342 -10.78 -16.46 5.96
C LEU A 342 -11.16 -16.72 7.42
N HIS A 343 -10.22 -17.24 8.20
CA HIS A 343 -10.44 -17.49 9.63
C HIS A 343 -10.76 -16.21 10.42
N HIS A 344 -10.10 -15.08 10.06
CA HIS A 344 -10.39 -13.79 10.66
C HIS A 344 -11.79 -13.30 10.30
N ALA A 345 -12.21 -13.49 9.04
CA ALA A 345 -13.54 -13.10 8.56
C ALA A 345 -14.67 -13.96 9.18
N GLU A 346 -14.44 -15.28 9.36
CA GLU A 346 -15.41 -16.20 9.99
C GLU A 346 -15.66 -15.90 11.47
N ARG A 347 -14.63 -15.43 12.16
CA ARG A 347 -14.74 -15.01 13.57
C ARG A 347 -15.54 -13.72 13.73
N GLY A 348 -15.88 -13.09 12.59
CA GLY A 348 -16.57 -11.84 12.44
C GLY A 348 -17.31 -11.40 13.67
N ASP A 349 -16.70 -10.48 14.41
CA ASP A 349 -17.38 -9.34 14.99
C ASP A 349 -16.41 -8.47 15.79
N PRO A 350 -16.59 -7.16 15.76
CA PRO A 350 -15.86 -6.30 16.67
C PRO A 350 -16.27 -6.54 18.10
#